data_4303c4aaaa77839f2b096e22f44ce489
#
_entry.id   4303c4aaaa77839f2b096e22f44ce489
#
_cell.length_a   1.000
_cell.length_b   1.000
_cell.length_c   1.000
_cell.angle_alpha   90.00
_cell.angle_beta   90.00
_cell.angle_gamma   90.00
#
_symmetry.space_group_name_H-M   'P 1'
#
loop_
_entity.id
_entity.type
_entity.pdbx_description
1 polymer ?
#
loop_
_entity_poly.entity_id
_entity_poly.type
_entity_poly.pdbx_seq_one_letter_code
_entity_poly.pdbx_strand_id
1 'polypeptide(L)'
;MAQLSDLEIANLSKLKPISEIARKVGITEDALEPYGHYKAKIDINQIQEQEKKGKVVLVTAMSPTPAGEGKSTVTVGLADAFNKLNHNVTVALREPALGPTFGIKGGATGGGYAQVLPMEDINLHFNGDFHAITTANNALSAFIDNHLHQGNELGIDQRRIEWKRV
;
A
#
# COMPACT_ATOMS: atom_id res chain seq x y z
N MET A 1 -16.45 -11.15 21.54
CA MET A 1 -15.92 -11.65 20.25
C MET A 1 -14.55 -11.07 20.08
N ALA A 2 -13.52 -11.85 19.73
CA ALA A 2 -12.19 -11.33 19.44
C ALA A 2 -12.28 -10.42 18.22
N GLN A 3 -11.61 -9.28 18.26
CA GLN A 3 -11.52 -8.37 17.13
C GLN A 3 -10.58 -8.99 16.08
N LEU A 4 -11.04 -9.09 14.84
CA LEU A 4 -10.22 -9.60 13.74
C LEU A 4 -9.08 -8.63 13.43
N SER A 5 -7.92 -9.17 13.06
CA SER A 5 -6.80 -8.39 12.54
C SER A 5 -7.09 -7.85 11.13
N ASP A 6 -6.36 -6.83 10.71
CA ASP A 6 -6.49 -6.25 9.36
C ASP A 6 -6.31 -7.30 8.27
N LEU A 7 -5.37 -8.24 8.45
CA LEU A 7 -5.12 -9.32 7.50
C LEU A 7 -6.30 -10.32 7.45
N GLU A 8 -6.87 -10.69 8.58
CA GLU A 8 -8.04 -11.57 8.63
C GLU A 8 -9.23 -10.92 7.92
N ILE A 9 -9.46 -9.62 8.14
CA ILE A 9 -10.51 -8.84 7.46
C ILE A 9 -10.26 -8.80 5.95
N ALA A 10 -9.03 -8.55 5.52
CA ALA A 10 -8.64 -8.54 4.11
C ALA A 10 -8.95 -9.88 3.44
N ASN A 11 -8.61 -10.99 4.08
CA ASN A 11 -8.83 -12.34 3.58
C ASN A 11 -10.31 -12.75 3.48
N LEU A 12 -11.21 -12.10 4.20
CA LEU A 12 -12.65 -12.30 4.07
C LEU A 12 -13.23 -11.65 2.80
N SER A 13 -12.51 -10.75 2.18
CA SER A 13 -12.97 -9.96 1.04
C SER A 13 -12.70 -10.68 -0.28
N LYS A 14 -13.69 -10.72 -1.16
CA LYS A 14 -13.52 -11.22 -2.52
C LYS A 14 -12.99 -10.12 -3.43
N LEU A 15 -11.75 -10.27 -3.89
CA LEU A 15 -11.13 -9.34 -4.83
C LEU A 15 -11.83 -9.37 -6.19
N LYS A 16 -11.93 -8.20 -6.82
CA LYS A 16 -12.43 -8.04 -8.19
C LYS A 16 -11.25 -7.80 -9.13
N PRO A 17 -11.33 -8.27 -10.39
CA PRO A 17 -10.32 -7.94 -11.39
C PRO A 17 -10.13 -6.43 -11.53
N ILE A 18 -8.88 -5.99 -11.68
CA ILE A 18 -8.58 -4.55 -11.77
C ILE A 18 -9.22 -3.88 -12.98
N SER A 19 -9.40 -4.62 -14.07
CA SER A 19 -10.12 -4.14 -15.26
C SER A 19 -11.59 -3.79 -14.98
N GLU A 20 -12.25 -4.54 -14.07
CA GLU A 20 -13.61 -4.22 -13.63
C GLU A 20 -13.64 -2.91 -12.84
N ILE A 21 -12.64 -2.72 -11.96
CA ILE A 21 -12.52 -1.50 -11.15
C ILE A 21 -12.19 -0.30 -12.04
N ALA A 22 -11.24 -0.43 -12.97
CA ALA A 22 -10.86 0.62 -13.91
C ALA A 22 -12.06 1.11 -14.74
N ARG A 23 -12.87 0.18 -15.22
CA ARG A 23 -14.08 0.51 -15.99
C ARG A 23 -15.09 1.33 -15.21
N LYS A 24 -15.21 1.12 -13.89
CA LYS A 24 -16.11 1.91 -13.02
C LYS A 24 -15.72 3.39 -12.95
N VAL A 25 -14.43 3.70 -13.06
CA VAL A 25 -13.91 5.07 -13.03
C VAL A 25 -13.63 5.63 -14.42
N GLY A 26 -14.08 4.93 -15.48
CA GLY A 26 -13.99 5.40 -16.86
C GLY A 26 -12.61 5.24 -17.50
N ILE A 27 -11.73 4.40 -16.93
CA ILE A 27 -10.43 4.09 -17.51
C ILE A 27 -10.62 2.97 -18.54
N THR A 28 -10.16 3.21 -19.76
CA THR A 28 -10.19 2.24 -20.87
C THR A 28 -9.10 1.19 -20.73
N GLU A 29 -9.29 0.06 -21.41
CA GLU A 29 -8.29 -1.02 -21.38
C GLU A 29 -6.95 -0.60 -21.99
N ASP A 30 -6.97 0.27 -23.00
CA ASP A 30 -5.76 0.80 -23.66
C ASP A 30 -4.89 1.65 -22.73
N ALA A 31 -5.49 2.27 -21.70
CA ALA A 31 -4.80 3.07 -20.71
C ALA A 31 -4.37 2.25 -19.48
N LEU A 32 -4.69 0.95 -19.45
CA LEU A 32 -4.47 0.09 -18.30
C LEU A 32 -3.29 -0.86 -18.52
N GLU A 33 -2.25 -0.76 -17.72
CA GLU A 33 -1.10 -1.69 -17.67
C GLU A 33 -1.25 -2.64 -16.49
N PRO A 34 -1.75 -3.88 -16.68
CA PRO A 34 -1.99 -4.81 -15.58
C PRO A 34 -0.71 -5.28 -14.89
N TYR A 35 -0.74 -5.30 -13.57
CA TYR A 35 0.27 -5.92 -12.70
C TYR A 35 -0.40 -7.10 -11.96
N GLY A 36 -0.52 -8.24 -12.64
CA GLY A 36 -1.34 -9.35 -12.20
C GLY A 36 -2.83 -9.06 -12.37
N HIS A 37 -3.68 -9.70 -11.54
CA HIS A 37 -5.14 -9.62 -11.71
C HIS A 37 -5.78 -8.44 -10.98
N TYR A 38 -5.15 -7.93 -9.93
CA TYR A 38 -5.80 -7.04 -8.95
C TYR A 38 -5.16 -5.67 -8.84
N LYS A 39 -4.14 -5.38 -9.63
CA LYS A 39 -3.41 -4.11 -9.65
C LYS A 39 -3.10 -3.71 -11.10
N ALA A 40 -2.96 -2.43 -11.34
CA ALA A 40 -2.52 -1.90 -12.63
C ALA A 40 -1.85 -0.54 -12.47
N LYS A 41 -1.03 -0.17 -13.43
CA LYS A 41 -0.64 1.21 -13.71
C LYS A 41 -1.58 1.82 -14.72
N ILE A 42 -1.61 3.14 -14.78
CA ILE A 42 -2.41 3.89 -15.74
C ILE A 42 -1.46 4.69 -16.62
N ASP A 43 -1.50 4.45 -17.94
CA ASP A 43 -0.82 5.32 -18.90
C ASP A 43 -1.61 6.60 -19.05
N ILE A 44 -1.14 7.66 -18.43
CA ILE A 44 -1.78 8.98 -18.47
C ILE A 44 -1.81 9.60 -19.86
N ASN A 45 -0.92 9.17 -20.78
CA ASN A 45 -0.91 9.68 -22.14
C ASN A 45 -2.09 9.18 -22.97
N GLN A 46 -2.71 8.08 -22.56
CA GLN A 46 -3.92 7.53 -23.18
C GLN A 46 -5.22 8.12 -22.63
N ILE A 47 -5.13 8.92 -21.57
CA ILE A 47 -6.30 9.56 -20.95
C ILE A 47 -6.53 10.91 -21.62
N GLN A 48 -7.69 11.06 -22.24
CA GLN A 48 -8.10 12.35 -22.78
C GLN A 48 -8.48 13.31 -21.65
N GLU A 49 -7.95 14.53 -21.69
CA GLU A 49 -8.38 15.58 -20.77
C GLU A 49 -9.87 15.87 -20.96
N GLN A 50 -10.61 15.78 -19.89
CA GLN A 50 -12.03 16.14 -19.84
C GLN A 50 -12.22 17.40 -19.00
N GLU A 51 -13.37 18.06 -19.22
CA GLU A 51 -13.75 19.18 -18.38
C GLU A 51 -13.83 18.79 -16.89
N LYS A 52 -13.16 19.57 -16.03
CA LYS A 52 -13.10 19.30 -14.61
C LYS A 52 -14.45 19.54 -13.95
N LYS A 53 -15.17 18.47 -13.63
CA LYS A 53 -16.50 18.52 -12.99
C LYS A 53 -16.50 17.99 -11.56
N GLY A 54 -15.43 17.30 -11.14
CA GLY A 54 -15.31 16.72 -9.82
C GLY A 54 -15.00 17.71 -8.72
N LYS A 55 -15.37 17.36 -7.50
CA LYS A 55 -14.99 18.09 -6.28
C LYS A 55 -13.83 17.36 -5.61
N VAL A 56 -12.87 18.12 -5.08
CA VAL A 56 -11.74 17.57 -4.31
C VAL A 56 -12.07 17.70 -2.83
N VAL A 57 -11.94 16.60 -2.10
CA VAL A 57 -12.03 16.54 -0.64
C VAL A 57 -10.65 16.21 -0.09
N LEU A 58 -10.03 17.12 0.63
CA LEU A 58 -8.74 16.94 1.26
C LEU A 58 -8.92 16.41 2.70
N VAL A 59 -8.32 15.25 2.98
CA VAL A 59 -8.21 14.70 4.33
C VAL A 59 -6.81 14.98 4.87
N THR A 60 -6.71 15.74 5.93
CA THR A 60 -5.44 16.16 6.53
C THR A 60 -5.50 16.12 8.05
N ALA A 61 -4.37 16.37 8.71
CA ALA A 61 -4.28 16.53 10.16
C ALA A 61 -3.50 17.81 10.49
N MET A 62 -3.80 18.40 11.64
CA MET A 62 -3.15 19.64 12.08
C MET A 62 -1.73 19.42 12.53
N SER A 63 -1.43 18.31 13.21
CA SER A 63 -0.10 17.98 13.72
C SER A 63 0.21 16.51 13.54
N PRO A 64 1.47 16.13 13.27
CA PRO A 64 1.88 14.74 13.22
C PRO A 64 1.96 14.15 14.63
N THR A 65 1.62 12.85 14.76
CA THR A 65 1.83 12.07 15.98
C THR A 65 2.67 10.83 15.69
N PRO A 66 3.39 10.26 16.67
CA PRO A 66 4.17 9.04 16.46
C PRO A 66 3.34 7.84 15.97
N ALA A 67 2.10 7.70 16.48
CA ALA A 67 1.20 6.61 16.09
C ALA A 67 0.46 6.84 14.77
N GLY A 68 0.55 8.06 14.19
CA GLY A 68 -0.26 8.46 13.04
C GLY A 68 -1.62 9.03 13.45
N GLU A 69 -2.29 9.70 12.54
CA GLU A 69 -3.54 10.45 12.76
C GLU A 69 -4.75 9.82 12.05
N GLY A 70 -4.57 8.64 11.45
CA GLY A 70 -5.64 7.94 10.77
C GLY A 70 -6.09 8.53 9.44
N LYS A 71 -5.31 9.44 8.82
CA LYS A 71 -5.66 10.09 7.53
C LYS A 71 -6.05 9.08 6.46
N SER A 72 -5.24 8.05 6.24
CA SER A 72 -5.50 7.05 5.21
C SER A 72 -6.76 6.24 5.51
N THR A 73 -6.94 5.80 6.76
CA THR A 73 -8.14 5.05 7.18
C THR A 73 -9.41 5.89 7.01
N VAL A 74 -9.38 7.17 7.41
CA VAL A 74 -10.51 8.07 7.23
C VAL A 74 -10.79 8.33 5.75
N THR A 75 -9.75 8.50 4.93
CA THR A 75 -9.90 8.73 3.49
C THR A 75 -10.56 7.53 2.81
N VAL A 76 -10.12 6.31 3.11
CA VAL A 76 -10.70 5.08 2.56
C VAL A 76 -12.13 4.88 3.04
N GLY A 77 -12.39 5.02 4.35
CA GLY A 77 -13.72 4.90 4.92
C GLY A 77 -14.70 5.93 4.38
N LEU A 78 -14.25 7.17 4.14
CA LEU A 78 -15.05 8.20 3.50
C LEU A 78 -15.40 7.86 2.05
N ALA A 79 -14.44 7.33 1.30
CA ALA A 79 -14.68 6.88 -0.07
C ALA A 79 -15.68 5.70 -0.11
N ASP A 80 -15.56 4.75 0.79
CA ASP A 80 -16.54 3.66 0.93
C ASP A 80 -17.94 4.17 1.25
N ALA A 81 -18.03 5.18 2.10
CA ALA A 81 -19.32 5.82 2.42
C ALA A 81 -19.93 6.51 1.19
N PHE A 82 -19.16 7.26 0.42
CA PHE A 82 -19.61 7.85 -0.84
C PHE A 82 -20.06 6.80 -1.85
N ASN A 83 -19.29 5.71 -1.99
CA ASN A 83 -19.66 4.62 -2.88
C ASN A 83 -20.98 3.95 -2.46
N LYS A 84 -21.21 3.75 -1.16
CA LYS A 84 -22.47 3.22 -0.62
C LYS A 84 -23.66 4.16 -0.86
N LEU A 85 -23.41 5.44 -0.97
CA LEU A 85 -24.41 6.47 -1.33
C LEU A 85 -24.57 6.63 -2.85
N ASN A 86 -23.97 5.75 -3.66
CA ASN A 86 -23.98 5.77 -5.12
C ASN A 86 -23.34 7.04 -5.74
N HIS A 87 -22.38 7.64 -5.06
CA HIS A 87 -21.55 8.68 -5.64
C HIS A 87 -20.32 8.11 -6.34
N ASN A 88 -19.97 8.67 -7.49
CA ASN A 88 -18.69 8.37 -8.12
C ASN A 88 -17.56 9.00 -7.29
N VAL A 89 -16.65 8.17 -6.83
CA VAL A 89 -15.53 8.58 -5.99
C VAL A 89 -14.25 7.87 -6.42
N THR A 90 -13.16 8.62 -6.43
CA THR A 90 -11.81 8.09 -6.62
C THR A 90 -10.94 8.57 -5.47
N VAL A 91 -10.15 7.67 -4.91
CA VAL A 91 -9.23 7.95 -3.80
C VAL A 91 -7.83 8.12 -4.34
N ALA A 92 -7.17 9.22 -3.98
CA ALA A 92 -5.76 9.44 -4.24
C ALA A 92 -4.97 9.30 -2.94
N LEU A 93 -4.18 8.27 -2.81
CA LEU A 93 -3.36 7.96 -1.65
C LEU A 93 -1.88 7.98 -2.02
N ARG A 94 -1.02 8.27 -1.04
CA ARG A 94 0.42 8.09 -1.22
C ARG A 94 0.74 6.60 -1.18
N GLU A 95 1.49 6.13 -2.16
CA GLU A 95 2.02 4.76 -2.17
C GLU A 95 3.06 4.59 -1.06
N PRO A 96 2.93 3.59 -0.17
CA PRO A 96 3.95 3.24 0.80
C PRO A 96 5.03 2.36 0.18
N ALA A 97 6.24 2.38 0.76
CA ALA A 97 7.33 1.50 0.32
C ALA A 97 7.46 0.26 1.22
N LEU A 98 7.45 0.45 2.53
CA LEU A 98 7.61 -0.63 3.52
C LEU A 98 6.37 -0.80 4.41
N GLY A 99 5.34 0.01 4.19
CA GLY A 99 4.06 -0.07 4.87
C GLY A 99 4.14 -0.23 6.39
N PRO A 100 3.18 -0.93 6.98
CA PRO A 100 3.18 -1.19 8.43
C PRO A 100 4.17 -2.26 8.87
N THR A 101 4.87 -2.92 7.95
CA THR A 101 5.85 -3.98 8.28
C THR A 101 7.04 -3.45 9.08
N PHE A 102 7.46 -2.21 8.81
CA PHE A 102 8.54 -1.53 9.51
C PHE A 102 8.05 -0.23 10.13
N GLY A 103 7.60 -0.32 11.37
CA GLY A 103 7.20 0.84 12.16
C GLY A 103 5.75 0.79 12.65
N ILE A 104 5.42 1.74 13.51
CA ILE A 104 4.09 1.86 14.13
C ILE A 104 3.11 2.57 13.19
N LYS A 105 3.61 3.43 12.28
CA LYS A 105 2.78 4.14 11.31
C LYS A 105 2.24 3.18 10.27
N GLY A 106 0.92 3.16 10.10
CA GLY A 106 0.23 2.35 9.10
C GLY A 106 0.63 2.70 7.67
N GLY A 107 0.40 1.77 6.75
CA GLY A 107 0.53 1.98 5.32
C GLY A 107 -0.58 2.88 4.75
N ALA A 108 -0.56 3.13 3.44
CA ALA A 108 -1.58 3.92 2.76
C ALA A 108 -2.89 3.17 2.51
N THR A 109 -2.97 1.88 2.80
CA THR A 109 -4.14 1.04 2.51
C THR A 109 -5.29 1.16 3.51
N GLY A 110 -5.16 2.00 4.54
CA GLY A 110 -6.17 2.11 5.60
C GLY A 110 -6.02 1.05 6.67
N GLY A 111 -7.11 0.64 7.33
CA GLY A 111 -7.11 -0.37 8.37
C GLY A 111 -8.53 -0.80 8.76
N GLY A 112 -8.65 -1.91 9.47
CA GLY A 112 -9.92 -2.50 9.83
C GLY A 112 -10.76 -2.85 8.60
N TYR A 113 -12.01 -2.44 8.57
CA TYR A 113 -12.91 -2.61 7.41
C TYR A 113 -12.73 -1.54 6.33
N ALA A 114 -11.97 -0.48 6.60
CA ALA A 114 -11.66 0.58 5.64
C ALA A 114 -10.29 0.33 5.01
N GLN A 115 -10.20 -0.64 4.09
CA GLN A 115 -8.95 -1.06 3.46
C GLN A 115 -9.01 -0.99 1.93
N VAL A 116 -7.85 -0.69 1.32
CA VAL A 116 -7.59 -0.90 -0.11
C VAL A 116 -6.90 -2.25 -0.28
N LEU A 117 -7.40 -3.07 -1.19
CA LEU A 117 -6.91 -4.43 -1.42
C LEU A 117 -6.32 -4.59 -2.84
N PRO A 118 -5.34 -5.45 -3.05
CA PRO A 118 -4.63 -6.32 -2.08
C PRO A 118 -3.68 -5.52 -1.19
N MET A 119 -3.85 -5.63 0.11
CA MET A 119 -3.16 -4.80 1.09
C MET A 119 -1.63 -5.05 1.12
N GLU A 120 -1.22 -6.31 1.12
CA GLU A 120 0.19 -6.69 1.19
C GLU A 120 0.96 -6.16 -0.01
N ASP A 121 0.44 -6.37 -1.20
CA ASP A 121 1.08 -5.92 -2.44
C ASP A 121 1.21 -4.40 -2.53
N ILE A 122 0.18 -3.67 -2.09
CA ILE A 122 0.16 -2.20 -2.16
C ILE A 122 1.10 -1.61 -1.12
N ASN A 123 1.21 -2.21 0.06
CA ASN A 123 2.08 -1.73 1.13
C ASN A 123 3.57 -2.05 0.93
N LEU A 124 3.92 -3.01 0.06
CA LEU A 124 5.29 -3.49 -0.13
C LEU A 124 5.78 -3.23 -1.55
N HIS A 125 6.29 -2.01 -1.80
CA HIS A 125 6.95 -1.65 -3.07
C HIS A 125 6.17 -2.08 -4.32
N PHE A 126 5.00 -1.54 -4.51
CA PHE A 126 4.22 -1.78 -5.74
C PHE A 126 4.99 -1.34 -6.99
N ASN A 127 5.79 -0.28 -6.88
CA ASN A 127 6.65 0.28 -7.91
C ASN A 127 8.08 0.50 -7.43
N GLY A 128 9.02 0.63 -8.38
CA GLY A 128 10.39 1.02 -8.12
C GLY A 128 11.29 -0.16 -7.76
N ASP A 129 11.53 -1.04 -8.73
CA ASP A 129 12.28 -2.29 -8.56
C ASP A 129 13.68 -2.07 -7.96
N PHE A 130 14.41 -1.04 -8.39
CA PHE A 130 15.72 -0.71 -7.82
C PHE A 130 15.62 -0.36 -6.33
N HIS A 131 14.65 0.45 -5.96
CA HIS A 131 14.43 0.79 -4.56
C HIS A 131 13.96 -0.42 -3.75
N ALA A 132 13.16 -1.30 -4.33
CA ALA A 132 12.74 -2.55 -3.70
C ALA A 132 13.93 -3.47 -3.42
N ILE A 133 14.81 -3.68 -4.40
CA ILE A 133 16.01 -4.54 -4.28
C ILE A 133 16.97 -3.98 -3.23
N THR A 134 17.28 -2.69 -3.28
CA THR A 134 18.19 -2.05 -2.30
C THR A 134 17.62 -2.08 -0.90
N THR A 135 16.32 -1.86 -0.75
CA THR A 135 15.64 -1.94 0.55
C THR A 135 15.65 -3.37 1.10
N ALA A 136 15.38 -4.37 0.27
CA ALA A 136 15.43 -5.78 0.68
C ALA A 136 16.84 -6.19 1.15
N ASN A 137 17.88 -5.81 0.39
CA ASN A 137 19.26 -6.06 0.77
C ASN A 137 19.64 -5.39 2.10
N ASN A 138 19.28 -4.12 2.26
CA ASN A 138 19.60 -3.37 3.48
C ASN A 138 18.82 -3.90 4.69
N ALA A 139 17.57 -4.29 4.52
CA ALA A 139 16.78 -4.91 5.58
C ALA A 139 17.37 -6.26 6.02
N LEU A 140 17.75 -7.11 5.07
CA LEU A 140 18.39 -8.39 5.37
C LEU A 140 19.72 -8.17 6.12
N SER A 141 20.54 -7.23 5.66
CA SER A 141 21.81 -6.89 6.33
C SER A 141 21.57 -6.41 7.76
N ALA A 142 20.57 -5.56 7.97
CA ALA A 142 20.21 -5.06 9.29
C ALA A 142 19.70 -6.18 10.22
N PHE A 143 18.92 -7.12 9.70
CA PHE A 143 18.46 -8.28 10.48
C PHE A 143 19.62 -9.20 10.88
N ILE A 144 20.57 -9.44 10.00
CA ILE A 144 21.77 -10.23 10.32
C ILE A 144 22.60 -9.51 11.37
N ASP A 145 22.88 -8.21 11.22
CA ASP A 145 23.60 -7.42 12.20
C ASP A 145 22.93 -7.48 13.59
N ASN A 146 21.62 -7.28 13.61
CA ASN A 146 20.86 -7.35 14.87
C ASN A 146 20.91 -8.74 15.50
N HIS A 147 20.79 -9.79 14.69
CA HIS A 147 20.88 -11.18 15.15
C HIS A 147 22.24 -11.47 15.78
N LEU A 148 23.33 -11.06 15.13
CA LEU A 148 24.68 -11.21 15.65
C LEU A 148 24.86 -10.43 16.98
N HIS A 149 24.35 -9.21 17.04
CA HIS A 149 24.41 -8.36 18.23
C HIS A 149 23.62 -8.94 19.40
N GLN A 150 22.48 -9.60 19.14
CA GLN A 150 21.61 -10.19 20.16
C GLN A 150 22.06 -11.60 20.62
N GLY A 151 23.25 -12.07 20.23
CA GLY A 151 23.84 -13.30 20.74
C GLY A 151 24.00 -14.42 19.73
N ASN A 152 23.65 -14.19 18.44
CA ASN A 152 23.92 -15.13 17.34
C ASN A 152 23.43 -16.57 17.59
N GLU A 153 22.20 -16.71 18.03
CA GLU A 153 21.59 -18.00 18.40
C GLU A 153 21.68 -19.05 17.26
N LEU A 154 21.64 -18.60 16.00
CA LEU A 154 21.79 -19.45 14.81
C LEU A 154 23.24 -19.88 14.53
N GLY A 155 24.23 -19.36 15.29
CA GLY A 155 25.63 -19.69 15.11
C GLY A 155 26.22 -19.27 13.75
N ILE A 156 25.78 -18.14 13.21
CA ILE A 156 26.27 -17.62 11.91
C ILE A 156 27.77 -17.30 12.04
N ASP A 157 28.58 -17.89 11.15
CA ASP A 157 30.02 -17.60 11.07
C ASP A 157 30.24 -16.22 10.44
N GLN A 158 30.59 -15.24 11.28
CA GLN A 158 30.79 -13.85 10.85
C GLN A 158 31.85 -13.70 9.75
N ARG A 159 32.84 -14.61 9.68
CA ARG A 159 33.91 -14.57 8.65
C ARG A 159 33.40 -14.93 7.25
N ARG A 160 32.22 -15.53 7.17
CA ARG A 160 31.57 -15.94 5.91
C ARG A 160 30.50 -14.98 5.44
N ILE A 161 30.32 -13.87 6.14
CA ILE A 161 29.35 -12.87 5.76
C ILE A 161 29.99 -11.87 4.81
N GLU A 162 29.49 -11.84 3.59
CA GLU A 162 29.92 -10.88 2.56
C GLU A 162 28.71 -10.12 2.07
N TRP A 163 28.45 -8.93 2.60
CA TRP A 163 27.44 -8.03 2.05
C TRP A 163 27.92 -6.61 1.99
N LYS A 164 27.37 -5.88 1.05
CA LYS A 164 27.52 -4.43 0.96
C LYS A 164 26.16 -3.78 1.05
N ARG A 165 26.06 -2.75 1.88
CA ARG A 165 24.88 -1.89 1.93
C ARG A 165 24.95 -0.88 0.78
N VAL A 166 23.78 -0.49 0.26
CA VAL A 166 23.61 0.47 -0.83
C VAL A 166 22.83 1.68 -0.36
#